data_5967929449a8d288090f4235886288da
#
_entry.id   5967929449a8d288090f4235886288da
#
_cell.length_a   1.000
_cell.length_b   1.000
_cell.length_c   1.000
_cell.angle_alpha   90.00
_cell.angle_beta   90.00
_cell.angle_gamma   90.00
#
_symmetry.space_group_name_H-M   'P 1'
#
loop_
_entity.id
_entity.type
_entity.pdbx_description
1 polymer ?
#
loop_
_entity_poly.entity_id
_entity_poly.type
_entity_poly.pdbx_seq_one_letter_code
_entity_poly.pdbx_strand_id
1 'polypeptide(L)'
;MVALNSLFNALSGSLNPTQHPVTKPDFVLTYEQKDITADIAPYLLSFTYTDYLGEQSDELQVEFENVDGRWLRAWFPEQGDRLSLSCGDQFTGLINWGNFEIAEIEAESSSMGGTVSLKALSTGITKASRTLQAKPFENMSLADIVKVIAARLKLTVSGSIASIKIKRITQYQERDVEFLARLAKQYGHTFKIVGDKLVFTQNSELAKQEAVLIMQPENLLRWRIRDLIKGVPDKAIVTGYDPKKKKAITSERNTKPLRPKSKRPTSGDTLKSTPNKGESQEEINARADAALSDAQEERCAGSITVFGNVLVVAGQVIELR
;
A
#
# COMPACT_ATOMS: atom_id res chain seq x y z
N MET A 1 19.03 2.06 -4.34
CA MET A 1 19.08 1.33 -3.04
C MET A 1 20.37 1.56 -2.26
N VAL A 2 21.57 1.50 -2.83
CA VAL A 2 22.84 1.68 -2.08
C VAL A 2 23.02 3.12 -1.52
N ALA A 3 22.55 4.15 -2.20
CA ALA A 3 22.67 5.54 -1.76
C ALA A 3 21.71 5.90 -0.60
N LEU A 4 20.54 5.28 -0.53
CA LEU A 4 19.58 5.46 0.57
C LEU A 4 20.07 4.85 1.89
N ASN A 5 20.72 3.68 1.83
CA ASN A 5 21.27 3.04 3.02
C ASN A 5 22.46 3.81 3.64
N SER A 6 23.23 4.52 2.83
CA SER A 6 24.34 5.35 3.35
C SER A 6 23.84 6.62 4.07
N LEU A 7 22.74 7.21 3.59
CA LEU A 7 22.09 8.32 4.30
C LEU A 7 21.43 7.86 5.60
N PHE A 8 20.86 6.66 5.61
CA PHE A 8 20.24 6.06 6.80
C PHE A 8 21.24 5.84 7.92
N ASN A 9 22.43 5.31 7.61
CA ASN A 9 23.49 5.07 8.60
C ASN A 9 24.08 6.36 9.15
N ALA A 10 24.06 7.46 8.40
CA ALA A 10 24.53 8.78 8.88
C ALA A 10 23.51 9.43 9.83
N LEU A 11 22.22 9.17 9.67
CA LEU A 11 21.15 9.77 10.48
C LEU A 11 20.81 8.93 11.73
N SER A 12 20.97 7.60 11.68
CA SER A 12 20.69 6.73 12.83
C SER A 12 21.71 6.82 13.98
N GLY A 13 22.88 7.38 13.73
CA GLY A 13 23.97 7.53 14.72
C GLY A 13 23.81 8.70 15.71
N SER A 14 22.77 9.54 15.60
CA SER A 14 22.72 10.81 16.35
C SER A 14 21.39 11.15 17.03
N LEU A 15 20.47 10.22 17.19
CA LEU A 15 19.21 10.51 17.89
C LEU A 15 19.36 10.21 19.40
N ASN A 16 20.03 11.11 20.10
CA ASN A 16 19.96 11.18 21.55
C ASN A 16 18.56 11.71 21.94
N PRO A 17 17.71 10.94 22.67
CA PRO A 17 16.32 11.30 22.92
C PRO A 17 16.11 12.57 23.76
N THR A 18 17.16 13.17 24.27
CA THR A 18 17.09 14.35 25.15
C THR A 18 17.33 15.70 24.45
N GLN A 19 17.65 15.70 23.17
CA GLN A 19 17.85 16.94 22.39
C GLN A 19 17.21 16.81 21.01
N HIS A 20 15.89 16.82 20.94
CA HIS A 20 15.22 17.10 19.70
C HIS A 20 15.18 18.61 19.50
N PRO A 21 15.99 19.18 18.59
CA PRO A 21 15.83 20.57 18.24
C PRO A 21 14.39 20.79 17.75
N VAL A 22 13.83 21.94 18.06
CA VAL A 22 12.52 22.32 17.53
C VAL A 22 12.61 22.30 16.00
N THR A 23 11.96 21.33 15.39
CA THR A 23 11.92 21.19 13.94
C THR A 23 10.93 22.22 13.39
N LYS A 24 11.29 22.87 12.30
CA LYS A 24 10.37 23.68 11.50
C LYS A 24 10.01 22.86 10.27
N PRO A 25 8.79 22.33 10.20
CA PRO A 25 8.31 21.68 8.99
C PRO A 25 8.37 22.64 7.80
N ASP A 26 8.80 22.14 6.67
CA ASP A 26 8.86 22.89 5.43
C ASP A 26 8.29 22.04 4.29
N PHE A 27 7.71 22.68 3.28
CA PHE A 27 7.12 22.01 2.15
C PHE A 27 7.21 22.83 0.88
N VAL A 28 7.18 22.17 -0.26
CA VAL A 28 7.00 22.76 -1.58
C VAL A 28 5.86 22.01 -2.27
N LEU A 29 4.81 22.73 -2.65
CA LEU A 29 3.73 22.21 -3.45
C LEU A 29 3.79 22.82 -4.85
N THR A 30 3.82 21.95 -5.86
CA THR A 30 3.76 22.38 -7.26
C THR A 30 2.43 21.96 -7.87
N TYR A 31 1.89 22.83 -8.72
CA TYR A 31 0.69 22.60 -9.52
C TYR A 31 1.07 22.77 -10.98
N GLU A 32 0.82 21.78 -11.81
CA GLU A 32 1.19 21.75 -13.23
C GLU A 32 2.65 22.22 -13.45
N GLN A 33 3.58 21.68 -12.63
CA GLN A 33 5.02 21.96 -12.61
C GLN A 33 5.40 23.39 -12.15
N LYS A 34 4.43 24.22 -11.75
CA LYS A 34 4.68 25.55 -11.19
C LYS A 34 4.66 25.47 -9.66
N ASP A 35 5.69 26.00 -9.02
CA ASP A 35 5.70 26.18 -7.57
C ASP A 35 4.65 27.23 -7.18
N ILE A 36 3.69 26.79 -6.35
CA ILE A 36 2.59 27.62 -5.84
C ILE A 36 2.68 27.82 -4.33
N THR A 37 3.74 27.34 -3.70
CA THR A 37 3.89 27.31 -2.24
C THR A 37 3.66 28.66 -1.59
N ALA A 38 4.31 29.71 -2.10
CA ALA A 38 4.16 31.06 -1.55
C ALA A 38 2.75 31.63 -1.72
N ASP A 39 2.09 31.31 -2.83
CA ASP A 39 0.74 31.79 -3.13
C ASP A 39 -0.31 31.13 -2.22
N ILE A 40 -0.13 29.84 -1.90
CA ILE A 40 -1.11 29.04 -1.13
C ILE A 40 -0.84 29.03 0.38
N ALA A 41 0.40 29.26 0.81
CA ALA A 41 0.79 29.17 2.23
C ALA A 41 -0.14 29.93 3.19
N PRO A 42 -0.65 31.14 2.86
CA PRO A 42 -1.58 31.86 3.74
C PRO A 42 -2.94 31.20 3.93
N TYR A 43 -3.32 30.28 3.03
CA TYR A 43 -4.64 29.63 2.98
C TYR A 43 -4.57 28.14 3.33
N LEU A 44 -3.37 27.58 3.43
CA LEU A 44 -3.18 26.17 3.71
C LEU A 44 -3.58 25.86 5.16
N LEU A 45 -4.55 25.01 5.35
CA LEU A 45 -4.98 24.49 6.64
C LEU A 45 -4.23 23.20 7.01
N SER A 46 -4.21 22.26 6.09
CA SER A 46 -3.50 21.00 6.30
C SER A 46 -3.12 20.32 4.98
N PHE A 47 -2.13 19.45 5.05
CA PHE A 47 -1.95 18.41 4.05
C PHE A 47 -1.69 17.07 4.73
N THR A 48 -2.21 16.02 4.12
CA THR A 48 -2.05 14.64 4.60
C THR A 48 -1.61 13.78 3.42
N TYR A 49 -0.49 13.11 3.57
CA TYR A 49 -0.04 12.10 2.64
C TYR A 49 -0.23 10.72 3.26
N THR A 50 -0.88 9.81 2.53
CA THR A 50 -1.10 8.43 2.95
C THR A 50 -0.41 7.50 1.96
N ASP A 51 0.58 6.78 2.45
CA ASP A 51 1.31 5.74 1.71
C ASP A 51 0.69 4.39 2.05
N TYR A 52 -0.01 3.79 1.08
CA TYR A 52 -0.65 2.47 1.24
C TYR A 52 0.31 1.35 0.85
N LEU A 53 0.29 0.26 1.61
CA LEU A 53 1.08 -0.92 1.27
C LEU A 53 0.66 -1.54 -0.07
N GLY A 54 -0.61 -1.52 -0.37
CA GLY A 54 -1.17 -2.07 -1.61
C GLY A 54 -2.68 -1.90 -1.69
N GLU A 55 -3.28 -2.42 -2.74
CA GLU A 55 -4.72 -2.38 -3.06
C GLU A 55 -5.26 -0.98 -3.41
N GLN A 56 -4.62 0.08 -2.94
CA GLN A 56 -5.00 1.48 -3.18
C GLN A 56 -3.80 2.28 -3.67
N SER A 57 -4.08 3.37 -4.39
CA SER A 57 -3.07 4.36 -4.74
C SER A 57 -2.73 5.21 -3.53
N ASP A 58 -1.49 5.67 -3.44
CA ASP A 58 -1.13 6.67 -2.44
C ASP A 58 -1.95 7.93 -2.67
N GLU A 59 -2.28 8.58 -1.57
CA GLU A 59 -3.21 9.69 -1.55
C GLU A 59 -2.56 10.91 -0.93
N LEU A 60 -2.71 12.04 -1.60
CA LEU A 60 -2.40 13.35 -1.07
C LEU A 60 -3.71 14.12 -0.91
N GLN A 61 -4.04 14.49 0.32
CA GLN A 61 -5.14 15.40 0.62
C GLN A 61 -4.57 16.75 1.06
N VAL A 62 -5.07 17.82 0.45
CA VAL A 62 -4.68 19.19 0.79
C VAL A 62 -5.94 19.99 1.06
N GLU A 63 -5.97 20.69 2.17
CA GLU A 63 -7.12 21.49 2.61
C GLU A 63 -6.75 22.97 2.71
N PHE A 64 -7.58 23.81 2.13
CA PHE A 64 -7.40 25.26 2.09
C PHE A 64 -8.59 25.99 2.67
N GLU A 65 -8.30 27.11 3.31
CA GLU A 65 -9.31 28.10 3.68
C GLU A 65 -9.84 28.82 2.44
N ASN A 66 -11.15 29.01 2.35
CA ASN A 66 -11.83 29.63 1.22
C ASN A 66 -12.67 30.83 1.66
N VAL A 67 -12.07 31.79 2.38
CA VAL A 67 -12.77 32.97 2.93
C VAL A 67 -13.32 33.86 1.84
N ASP A 68 -12.54 34.12 0.79
CA ASP A 68 -12.89 35.03 -0.29
C ASP A 68 -13.46 34.35 -1.54
N GLY A 69 -13.66 33.05 -1.49
CA GLY A 69 -14.25 32.26 -2.58
C GLY A 69 -13.35 32.08 -3.80
N ARG A 70 -12.04 32.39 -3.69
CA ARG A 70 -11.09 32.31 -4.82
C ARG A 70 -10.94 30.90 -5.37
N TRP A 71 -10.97 29.88 -4.50
CA TRP A 71 -10.87 28.47 -4.85
C TRP A 71 -12.07 27.95 -5.68
N LEU A 72 -13.18 28.66 -5.65
CA LEU A 72 -14.37 28.36 -6.47
C LEU A 72 -14.46 29.24 -7.73
N ARG A 73 -13.45 30.07 -7.99
CA ARG A 73 -13.42 31.01 -9.10
C ARG A 73 -12.09 31.01 -9.84
N ALA A 74 -11.21 31.99 -9.53
CA ALA A 74 -9.96 32.18 -10.25
C ALA A 74 -8.91 31.09 -9.99
N TRP A 75 -8.98 30.41 -8.84
CA TRP A 75 -8.07 29.36 -8.44
C TRP A 75 -8.73 27.97 -8.45
N PHE A 76 -9.84 27.83 -9.15
CA PHE A 76 -10.51 26.54 -9.24
C PHE A 76 -9.61 25.53 -9.95
N PRO A 77 -9.18 24.44 -9.27
CA PRO A 77 -8.40 23.40 -9.89
C PRO A 77 -9.30 22.49 -10.72
N GLU A 78 -8.74 21.80 -11.71
CA GLU A 78 -9.48 20.84 -12.50
C GLU A 78 -9.14 19.41 -12.10
N GLN A 79 -10.09 18.51 -12.27
CA GLN A 79 -9.83 17.08 -12.11
C GLN A 79 -8.87 16.60 -13.19
N GLY A 80 -7.82 15.88 -12.78
CA GLY A 80 -6.75 15.44 -13.66
C GLY A 80 -5.52 16.33 -13.67
N ASP A 81 -5.58 17.50 -13.05
CA ASP A 81 -4.40 18.36 -12.87
C ASP A 81 -3.38 17.71 -11.95
N ARG A 82 -2.12 18.05 -12.13
CA ARG A 82 -1.00 17.43 -11.43
C ARG A 82 -0.50 18.24 -10.27
N LEU A 83 -0.40 17.59 -9.14
CA LEU A 83 0.27 18.09 -7.95
C LEU A 83 1.58 17.34 -7.72
N SER A 84 2.60 18.01 -7.19
CA SER A 84 3.77 17.34 -6.62
C SER A 84 4.07 17.97 -5.26
N LEU A 85 4.30 17.10 -4.27
CA LEU A 85 4.62 17.49 -2.90
C LEU A 85 6.05 17.11 -2.57
N SER A 86 6.82 18.07 -2.08
CA SER A 86 8.07 17.83 -1.36
C SER A 86 7.91 18.35 0.05
N CYS A 87 8.22 17.55 1.06
CA CYS A 87 8.19 18.00 2.44
C CYS A 87 9.35 17.42 3.26
N GLY A 88 9.62 18.05 4.38
CA GLY A 88 10.71 17.71 5.27
C GLY A 88 10.86 18.74 6.37
N ASP A 89 12.07 18.92 6.82
CA ASP A 89 12.42 19.95 7.79
C ASP A 89 13.81 20.53 7.51
N GLN A 90 14.21 21.53 8.29
CA GLN A 90 15.52 22.16 8.15
C GLN A 90 16.73 21.22 8.36
N PHE A 91 16.54 20.03 8.94
CA PHE A 91 17.61 19.05 9.22
C PHE A 91 17.66 17.94 8.19
N THR A 92 16.48 17.44 7.76
CA THR A 92 16.37 16.36 6.77
C THR A 92 16.38 16.86 5.34
N GLY A 93 16.12 18.18 5.15
CA GLY A 93 15.85 18.74 3.84
C GLY A 93 14.50 18.29 3.28
N LEU A 94 14.18 18.76 2.07
CA LEU A 94 12.93 18.40 1.40
C LEU A 94 13.10 17.10 0.60
N ILE A 95 12.20 16.17 0.82
CA ILE A 95 12.11 14.93 0.06
C ILE A 95 10.86 14.97 -0.81
N ASN A 96 11.02 14.68 -2.10
CA ASN A 96 9.90 14.63 -3.03
C ASN A 96 9.11 13.32 -2.82
N TRP A 97 7.82 13.45 -2.52
CA TRP A 97 6.88 12.36 -2.27
C TRP A 97 6.20 11.85 -3.53
N GLY A 98 6.45 12.49 -4.66
CA GLY A 98 5.96 12.07 -5.97
C GLY A 98 4.98 13.04 -6.61
N ASN A 99 4.39 12.55 -7.69
CA ASN A 99 3.39 13.27 -8.48
C ASN A 99 2.02 12.63 -8.24
N PHE A 100 1.02 13.49 -8.10
CA PHE A 100 -0.36 13.11 -7.84
C PHE A 100 -1.26 13.77 -8.87
N GLU A 101 -2.36 13.12 -9.24
CA GLU A 101 -3.38 13.63 -10.12
C GLU A 101 -4.65 13.91 -9.31
N ILE A 102 -5.22 15.11 -9.43
CA ILE A 102 -6.42 15.51 -8.68
C ILE A 102 -7.59 14.63 -9.14
N ALA A 103 -8.11 13.83 -8.19
CA ALA A 103 -9.23 12.93 -8.42
C ALA A 103 -10.56 13.50 -7.92
N GLU A 104 -10.53 14.28 -6.85
CA GLU A 104 -11.71 14.82 -6.19
C GLU A 104 -11.44 16.23 -5.66
N ILE A 105 -12.43 17.09 -5.81
CA ILE A 105 -12.44 18.45 -5.30
C ILE A 105 -13.72 18.60 -4.49
N GLU A 106 -13.58 18.87 -3.23
CA GLU A 106 -14.70 19.08 -2.31
C GLU A 106 -14.67 20.52 -1.77
N ALA A 107 -15.80 21.20 -1.81
CA ALA A 107 -15.94 22.52 -1.25
C ALA A 107 -17.05 22.51 -0.21
N GLU A 108 -16.74 22.96 0.98
CA GLU A 108 -17.67 23.07 2.09
C GLU A 108 -17.75 24.53 2.56
N SER A 109 -18.96 24.96 2.93
CA SER A 109 -19.17 26.31 3.47
C SER A 109 -20.15 26.26 4.63
N SER A 110 -19.79 26.92 5.71
CA SER A 110 -20.60 27.04 6.93
C SER A 110 -20.63 28.50 7.41
N SER A 111 -21.38 28.76 8.47
CA SER A 111 -21.37 30.07 9.15
C SER A 111 -20.01 30.42 9.77
N MET A 112 -19.12 29.46 9.93
CA MET A 112 -17.78 29.64 10.50
C MET A 112 -16.70 29.82 9.43
N GLY A 113 -17.02 29.76 8.15
CA GLY A 113 -16.11 29.87 7.03
C GLY A 113 -16.32 28.82 5.95
N GLY A 114 -15.53 28.90 4.90
CA GLY A 114 -15.50 27.91 3.82
C GLY A 114 -14.15 27.24 3.70
N THR A 115 -14.14 25.99 3.28
CA THR A 115 -12.93 25.23 2.98
C THR A 115 -13.01 24.59 1.60
N VAL A 116 -11.86 24.30 1.01
CA VAL A 116 -11.74 23.49 -0.19
C VAL A 116 -10.70 22.42 0.05
N SER A 117 -11.09 21.17 -0.16
CA SER A 117 -10.23 19.99 -0.04
C SER A 117 -9.96 19.39 -1.42
N LEU A 118 -8.70 19.16 -1.71
CA LEU A 118 -8.23 18.47 -2.91
C LEU A 118 -7.73 17.09 -2.52
N LYS A 119 -8.29 16.07 -3.16
CA LYS A 119 -7.81 14.70 -3.03
C LYS A 119 -7.13 14.28 -4.33
N ALA A 120 -5.85 13.98 -4.25
CA ALA A 120 -5.04 13.60 -5.39
C ALA A 120 -4.41 12.22 -5.18
N LEU A 121 -4.32 11.44 -6.25
CA LEU A 121 -3.86 10.05 -6.24
C LEU A 121 -2.54 9.91 -6.98
N SER A 122 -1.64 9.09 -6.47
CA SER A 122 -0.33 8.82 -7.08
C SER A 122 -0.42 8.09 -8.43
N THR A 123 -1.57 7.53 -8.73
CA THR A 123 -1.81 6.80 -9.98
C THR A 123 -2.63 7.67 -10.92
N GLY A 124 -2.06 8.03 -12.07
CA GLY A 124 -2.78 8.77 -13.10
C GLY A 124 -4.04 8.04 -13.56
N ILE A 125 -5.15 8.76 -13.62
CA ILE A 125 -6.45 8.23 -14.08
C ILE A 125 -6.44 8.15 -15.61
N THR A 126 -5.64 7.24 -16.18
CA THR A 126 -5.57 7.05 -17.61
C THR A 126 -6.78 6.31 -18.15
N LYS A 127 -7.11 6.51 -19.44
CA LYS A 127 -8.16 5.74 -20.12
C LYS A 127 -7.88 4.23 -20.05
N ALA A 128 -6.62 3.81 -20.11
CA ALA A 128 -6.21 2.41 -20.03
C ALA A 128 -6.57 1.82 -18.65
N SER A 129 -6.29 2.54 -17.57
CA SER A 129 -6.61 2.08 -16.21
C SER A 129 -8.11 2.01 -15.91
N ARG A 130 -8.93 2.78 -16.62
CA ARG A 130 -10.40 2.81 -16.45
C ARG A 130 -11.16 1.83 -17.34
N THR A 131 -10.50 1.24 -18.35
CA THR A 131 -11.16 0.36 -19.32
C THR A 131 -11.37 -1.04 -18.73
N LEU A 132 -12.61 -1.51 -18.75
CA LEU A 132 -12.95 -2.88 -18.39
C LEU A 132 -12.42 -3.86 -19.44
N GLN A 133 -11.82 -4.93 -18.99
CA GLN A 133 -11.24 -5.97 -19.84
C GLN A 133 -11.97 -7.30 -19.64
N ALA A 134 -12.01 -8.10 -20.71
CA ALA A 134 -12.53 -9.46 -20.68
C ALA A 134 -11.56 -10.37 -21.42
N LYS A 135 -10.54 -10.88 -20.73
CA LYS A 135 -9.48 -11.69 -21.34
C LYS A 135 -9.13 -12.92 -20.50
N PRO A 136 -9.06 -14.12 -21.11
CA PRO A 136 -8.49 -15.29 -20.45
C PRO A 136 -6.96 -15.26 -20.53
N PHE A 137 -6.32 -15.75 -19.48
CA PHE A 137 -4.90 -16.09 -19.42
C PHE A 137 -4.81 -17.59 -19.18
N GLU A 138 -4.07 -18.31 -20.03
CA GLU A 138 -3.99 -19.77 -19.98
C GLU A 138 -2.52 -20.23 -20.04
N ASN A 139 -2.17 -21.17 -19.16
CA ASN A 139 -0.84 -21.77 -19.08
C ASN A 139 0.31 -20.75 -18.98
N MET A 140 0.10 -19.67 -18.23
CA MET A 140 1.06 -18.60 -18.01
C MET A 140 1.55 -18.59 -16.57
N SER A 141 2.76 -18.10 -16.33
CA SER A 141 3.19 -17.80 -14.96
C SER A 141 2.50 -16.53 -14.43
N LEU A 142 2.35 -16.42 -13.11
CA LEU A 142 1.86 -15.20 -12.47
C LEU A 142 2.69 -13.98 -12.93
N ALA A 143 4.01 -14.12 -12.99
CA ALA A 143 4.90 -13.06 -13.43
C ALA A 143 4.65 -12.63 -14.89
N ASP A 144 4.35 -13.57 -15.80
CA ASP A 144 4.05 -13.23 -17.19
C ASP A 144 2.71 -12.51 -17.33
N ILE A 145 1.70 -12.93 -16.56
CA ILE A 145 0.41 -12.22 -16.52
C ILE A 145 0.61 -10.77 -16.06
N VAL A 146 1.35 -10.56 -14.98
CA VAL A 146 1.66 -9.22 -14.46
C VAL A 146 2.40 -8.39 -15.51
N LYS A 147 3.39 -8.95 -16.21
CA LYS A 147 4.12 -8.25 -17.29
C LYS A 147 3.22 -7.85 -18.45
N VAL A 148 2.31 -8.73 -18.88
CA VAL A 148 1.34 -8.43 -19.97
C VAL A 148 0.46 -7.25 -19.58
N ILE A 149 0.00 -7.19 -18.33
CA ILE A 149 -0.84 -6.11 -17.86
C ILE A 149 -0.03 -4.82 -17.70
N ALA A 150 1.17 -4.90 -17.12
CA ALA A 150 2.06 -3.75 -16.99
C ALA A 150 2.37 -3.11 -18.35
N ALA A 151 2.62 -3.92 -19.38
CA ALA A 151 2.83 -3.43 -20.74
C ALA A 151 1.60 -2.69 -21.30
N ARG A 152 0.37 -3.17 -21.01
CA ARG A 152 -0.86 -2.45 -21.39
C ARG A 152 -0.99 -1.09 -20.70
N LEU A 153 -0.57 -1.03 -19.44
CA LEU A 153 -0.59 0.20 -18.63
C LEU A 153 0.62 1.10 -18.90
N LYS A 154 1.59 0.65 -19.73
CA LYS A 154 2.87 1.31 -20.01
C LYS A 154 3.72 1.50 -18.74
N LEU A 155 3.68 0.53 -17.82
CA LEU A 155 4.42 0.51 -16.58
C LEU A 155 5.56 -0.51 -16.62
N THR A 156 6.62 -0.26 -15.85
CA THR A 156 7.72 -1.20 -15.62
C THR A 156 7.47 -2.04 -14.38
N VAL A 157 7.66 -3.36 -14.48
CA VAL A 157 7.45 -4.27 -13.34
C VAL A 157 8.63 -4.24 -12.39
N SER A 158 8.36 -4.13 -11.10
CA SER A 158 9.34 -4.19 -10.00
C SER A 158 8.83 -5.10 -8.89
N GLY A 159 9.72 -5.75 -8.17
CA GLY A 159 9.41 -6.63 -7.03
C GLY A 159 9.75 -8.09 -7.29
N SER A 160 9.48 -8.93 -6.30
CA SER A 160 9.72 -10.39 -6.32
C SER A 160 8.39 -11.12 -6.48
N ILE A 161 8.19 -11.77 -7.62
CA ILE A 161 6.95 -12.49 -7.93
C ILE A 161 7.19 -13.99 -7.79
N ALA A 162 6.36 -14.67 -7.01
CA ALA A 162 6.44 -16.11 -6.84
C ALA A 162 6.27 -16.85 -8.17
N SER A 163 7.05 -17.91 -8.35
CA SER A 163 6.97 -18.76 -9.54
C SER A 163 5.76 -19.69 -9.46
N ILE A 164 4.57 -19.17 -9.77
CA ILE A 164 3.31 -19.91 -9.77
C ILE A 164 2.84 -20.06 -11.22
N LYS A 165 2.65 -21.29 -11.66
CA LYS A 165 2.05 -21.57 -12.97
C LYS A 165 0.55 -21.60 -12.87
N ILE A 166 -0.09 -20.65 -13.55
CA ILE A 166 -1.54 -20.50 -13.59
C ILE A 166 -2.06 -21.22 -14.83
N LYS A 167 -2.91 -22.21 -14.62
CA LYS A 167 -3.48 -23.00 -15.69
C LYS A 167 -4.50 -22.22 -16.48
N ARG A 168 -5.40 -21.54 -15.80
CA ARG A 168 -6.38 -20.63 -16.40
C ARG A 168 -6.91 -19.66 -15.38
N ILE A 169 -6.88 -18.38 -15.72
CA ILE A 169 -7.56 -17.32 -14.99
C ILE A 169 -8.17 -16.35 -15.98
N THR A 170 -9.34 -15.84 -15.67
CA THR A 170 -10.05 -14.89 -16.54
C THR A 170 -10.17 -13.55 -15.83
N GLN A 171 -9.74 -12.52 -16.52
CA GLN A 171 -10.13 -11.14 -16.22
C GLN A 171 -11.53 -10.95 -16.81
N TYR A 172 -12.54 -10.83 -15.95
CA TYR A 172 -13.94 -10.79 -16.39
C TYR A 172 -14.58 -9.46 -16.01
N GLN A 173 -14.73 -8.58 -17.01
CA GLN A 173 -15.31 -7.25 -16.86
C GLN A 173 -14.74 -6.48 -15.65
N GLU A 174 -13.45 -6.55 -15.45
CA GLU A 174 -12.73 -5.83 -14.41
C GLU A 174 -11.58 -5.03 -15.01
N ARG A 175 -11.21 -3.94 -14.37
CA ARG A 175 -10.09 -3.11 -14.78
C ARG A 175 -8.77 -3.84 -14.52
N ASP A 176 -7.73 -3.44 -15.24
CA ASP A 176 -6.39 -4.04 -15.08
C ASP A 176 -5.87 -3.92 -13.65
N VAL A 177 -6.10 -2.80 -13.00
CA VAL A 177 -5.71 -2.55 -11.61
C VAL A 177 -6.47 -3.46 -10.62
N GLU A 178 -7.78 -3.59 -10.81
CA GLU A 178 -8.64 -4.46 -9.98
C GLU A 178 -8.24 -5.93 -10.14
N PHE A 179 -7.94 -6.35 -11.37
CA PHE A 179 -7.47 -7.70 -11.65
C PHE A 179 -6.13 -8.00 -10.98
N LEU A 180 -5.16 -7.05 -11.06
CA LEU A 180 -3.87 -7.19 -10.38
C LEU A 180 -4.01 -7.23 -8.86
N ALA A 181 -4.86 -6.39 -8.27
CA ALA A 181 -5.16 -6.39 -6.84
C ALA A 181 -5.76 -7.74 -6.41
N ARG A 182 -6.72 -8.27 -7.20
CA ARG A 182 -7.30 -9.58 -6.96
C ARG A 182 -6.27 -10.72 -7.06
N LEU A 183 -5.36 -10.66 -8.05
CA LEU A 183 -4.28 -11.64 -8.18
C LEU A 183 -3.30 -11.57 -7.02
N ALA A 184 -2.93 -10.36 -6.61
CA ALA A 184 -2.03 -10.13 -5.49
C ALA A 184 -2.60 -10.76 -4.21
N LYS A 185 -3.82 -10.42 -3.84
CA LYS A 185 -4.51 -10.99 -2.68
C LYS A 185 -4.65 -12.52 -2.78
N GLN A 186 -5.01 -13.03 -3.95
CA GLN A 186 -5.23 -14.45 -4.17
C GLN A 186 -3.98 -15.30 -3.96
N TYR A 187 -2.80 -14.74 -4.26
CA TYR A 187 -1.52 -15.46 -4.23
C TYR A 187 -0.51 -14.89 -3.23
N GLY A 188 -0.96 -14.09 -2.25
CA GLY A 188 -0.13 -13.59 -1.15
C GLY A 188 0.94 -12.60 -1.60
N HIS A 189 0.55 -11.67 -2.46
CA HIS A 189 1.39 -10.60 -2.95
C HIS A 189 0.78 -9.24 -2.60
N THR A 190 1.62 -8.24 -2.57
CA THR A 190 1.25 -6.83 -2.55
C THR A 190 1.38 -6.25 -3.94
N PHE A 191 0.41 -5.44 -4.33
CA PHE A 191 0.37 -4.74 -5.61
C PHE A 191 0.21 -3.24 -5.38
N LYS A 192 1.06 -2.44 -6.04
CA LYS A 192 1.03 -0.97 -5.95
C LYS A 192 1.58 -0.38 -7.25
N ILE A 193 1.07 0.79 -7.64
CA ILE A 193 1.63 1.59 -8.72
C ILE A 193 2.26 2.84 -8.10
N VAL A 194 3.54 3.07 -8.40
CA VAL A 194 4.30 4.24 -7.94
C VAL A 194 4.99 4.86 -9.14
N GLY A 195 4.53 6.03 -9.55
CA GLY A 195 5.01 6.68 -10.76
C GLY A 195 4.81 5.82 -12.02
N ASP A 196 5.89 5.45 -12.69
CA ASP A 196 5.92 4.59 -13.88
C ASP A 196 6.17 3.11 -13.56
N LYS A 197 6.17 2.73 -12.28
CA LYS A 197 6.46 1.37 -11.83
C LYS A 197 5.23 0.67 -11.29
N LEU A 198 5.06 -0.57 -11.72
CA LEU A 198 4.14 -1.54 -11.15
C LEU A 198 4.92 -2.41 -10.17
N VAL A 199 4.72 -2.19 -8.89
CA VAL A 199 5.30 -3.01 -7.83
C VAL A 199 4.38 -4.21 -7.60
N PHE A 200 4.91 -5.42 -7.74
CA PHE A 200 4.18 -6.66 -7.44
C PHE A 200 5.14 -7.60 -6.72
N THR A 201 4.95 -7.78 -5.43
CA THR A 201 5.92 -8.48 -4.60
C THR A 201 5.24 -9.41 -3.59
N GLN A 202 5.90 -10.51 -3.28
CA GLN A 202 5.42 -11.51 -2.34
C GLN A 202 5.49 -10.97 -0.90
N ASN A 203 4.39 -11.03 -0.14
CA ASN A 203 4.30 -10.51 1.23
C ASN A 203 5.34 -11.16 2.16
N SER A 204 5.60 -12.47 1.98
CA SER A 204 6.61 -13.17 2.76
C SER A 204 8.05 -12.67 2.55
N GLU A 205 8.35 -12.05 1.40
CA GLU A 205 9.66 -11.45 1.14
C GLU A 205 9.76 -10.06 1.80
N LEU A 206 8.66 -9.30 1.83
CA LEU A 206 8.61 -8.04 2.56
C LEU A 206 8.83 -8.27 4.07
N ALA A 207 8.18 -9.27 4.64
CA ALA A 207 8.29 -9.60 6.06
C ALA A 207 9.67 -10.12 6.51
N LYS A 208 10.51 -10.56 5.56
CA LYS A 208 11.89 -11.03 5.86
C LYS A 208 12.94 -9.93 5.82
N GLN A 209 12.56 -8.73 5.40
CA GLN A 209 13.50 -7.61 5.33
C GLN A 209 14.00 -7.24 6.73
N GLU A 210 15.21 -6.73 6.80
CA GLU A 210 15.73 -6.16 8.02
C GLU A 210 14.94 -4.91 8.42
N ALA A 211 14.79 -4.69 9.72
CA ALA A 211 14.11 -3.50 10.21
C ALA A 211 14.86 -2.24 9.80
N VAL A 212 14.16 -1.33 9.13
CA VAL A 212 14.73 -0.03 8.72
C VAL A 212 14.78 0.96 9.89
N LEU A 213 13.98 0.71 10.91
CA LEU A 213 13.89 1.56 12.08
C LEU A 213 13.63 0.71 13.33
N ILE A 214 14.39 0.96 14.36
CA ILE A 214 14.21 0.37 15.69
C ILE A 214 13.73 1.47 16.62
N MET A 215 12.59 1.28 17.26
CA MET A 215 11.98 2.26 18.14
C MET A 215 11.83 1.71 19.54
N GLN A 216 12.07 2.58 20.53
CA GLN A 216 11.76 2.32 21.93
C GLN A 216 10.36 2.89 22.23
N PRO A 217 9.51 2.21 23.02
CA PRO A 217 8.17 2.67 23.37
C PRO A 217 8.15 4.08 23.99
N GLU A 218 9.21 4.45 24.71
CA GLU A 218 9.36 5.76 25.36
C GLU A 218 9.52 6.92 24.37
N ASN A 219 9.93 6.62 23.14
CA ASN A 219 10.13 7.60 22.07
C ASN A 219 8.90 7.77 21.18
N LEU A 220 7.82 7.05 21.48
CA LEU A 220 6.57 7.10 20.73
C LEU A 220 5.62 8.13 21.36
N LEU A 221 4.98 8.96 20.54
CA LEU A 221 3.92 9.86 20.99
C LEU A 221 2.68 9.06 21.41
N ARG A 222 2.37 8.01 20.67
CA ARG A 222 1.25 7.11 20.96
C ARG A 222 1.50 5.77 20.28
N TRP A 223 1.09 4.70 20.94
CA TRP A 223 1.03 3.38 20.31
C TRP A 223 -0.19 2.60 20.79
N ARG A 224 -0.68 1.74 19.92
CA ARG A 224 -1.75 0.80 20.21
C ARG A 224 -1.46 -0.50 19.46
N ILE A 225 -1.41 -1.60 20.17
CA ILE A 225 -1.24 -2.94 19.59
C ILE A 225 -2.44 -3.77 20.01
N ARG A 226 -3.00 -4.51 19.07
CA ARG A 226 -4.13 -5.40 19.26
C ARG A 226 -3.73 -6.80 18.82
N ASP A 227 -3.92 -7.79 19.67
CA ASP A 227 -3.81 -9.22 19.34
C ASP A 227 -5.20 -9.84 19.43
N LEU A 228 -5.76 -10.23 18.29
CA LEU A 228 -7.08 -10.84 18.18
C LEU A 228 -6.93 -12.36 18.15
N ILE A 229 -7.72 -13.04 18.99
CA ILE A 229 -7.79 -14.50 18.98
C ILE A 229 -9.02 -14.97 18.19
N LYS A 230 -10.12 -14.24 18.30
CA LYS A 230 -11.40 -14.61 17.65
C LYS A 230 -11.38 -14.30 16.16
N GLY A 231 -11.77 -15.26 15.35
CA GLY A 231 -11.86 -15.09 13.90
C GLY A 231 -10.54 -15.27 13.14
N VAL A 232 -9.46 -15.65 13.85
CA VAL A 232 -8.18 -15.96 13.22
C VAL A 232 -8.06 -17.48 13.08
N PRO A 233 -8.09 -18.01 11.84
CA PRO A 233 -8.02 -19.44 11.63
C PRO A 233 -6.62 -19.98 11.94
N ASP A 234 -6.59 -21.14 12.59
CA ASP A 234 -5.37 -21.90 12.78
C ASP A 234 -4.99 -22.73 11.57
N LYS A 235 -5.97 -22.93 10.70
CA LYS A 235 -5.87 -23.84 9.58
C LYS A 235 -6.59 -23.28 8.37
N ALA A 236 -5.95 -23.35 7.21
CA ALA A 236 -6.58 -23.09 5.93
C ALA A 236 -6.72 -24.40 5.13
N ILE A 237 -7.90 -24.66 4.61
CA ILE A 237 -8.18 -25.77 3.72
C ILE A 237 -8.73 -25.22 2.42
N VAL A 238 -8.00 -25.46 1.33
CA VAL A 238 -8.44 -25.12 -0.02
C VAL A 238 -8.69 -26.42 -0.77
N THR A 239 -9.94 -26.61 -1.21
CA THR A 239 -10.34 -27.84 -1.91
C THR A 239 -10.78 -27.52 -3.33
N GLY A 240 -10.05 -28.03 -4.32
CA GLY A 240 -10.33 -27.90 -5.74
C GLY A 240 -10.68 -29.24 -6.37
N TYR A 241 -10.93 -29.22 -7.68
CA TYR A 241 -11.22 -30.43 -8.48
C TYR A 241 -10.35 -30.45 -9.74
N ASP A 242 -9.60 -31.54 -9.92
CA ASP A 242 -8.84 -31.79 -11.15
C ASP A 242 -9.74 -32.55 -12.15
N PRO A 243 -10.21 -31.89 -13.22
CA PRO A 243 -11.10 -32.51 -14.18
C PRO A 243 -10.42 -33.59 -15.04
N LYS A 244 -9.08 -33.55 -15.20
CA LYS A 244 -8.33 -34.53 -15.96
C LYS A 244 -8.21 -35.86 -15.17
N LYS A 245 -7.91 -35.73 -13.89
CA LYS A 245 -7.76 -36.88 -12.99
C LYS A 245 -9.10 -37.29 -12.35
N LYS A 246 -10.19 -36.55 -12.58
CA LYS A 246 -11.51 -36.74 -11.98
C LYS A 246 -11.45 -36.90 -10.45
N LYS A 247 -10.56 -36.14 -9.80
CA LYS A 247 -10.29 -36.28 -8.37
C LYS A 247 -10.29 -34.92 -7.68
N ALA A 248 -10.79 -34.88 -6.44
CA ALA A 248 -10.63 -33.73 -5.58
C ALA A 248 -9.14 -33.55 -5.21
N ILE A 249 -8.67 -32.34 -5.22
CA ILE A 249 -7.34 -31.94 -4.75
C ILE A 249 -7.52 -30.99 -3.58
N THR A 250 -6.77 -31.21 -2.52
CA THR A 250 -6.87 -30.41 -1.30
C THR A 250 -5.49 -29.94 -0.87
N SER A 251 -5.41 -28.72 -0.46
CA SER A 251 -4.26 -28.17 0.25
C SER A 251 -4.67 -27.77 1.65
N GLU A 252 -3.91 -28.23 2.61
CA GLU A 252 -4.07 -27.93 4.02
C GLU A 252 -2.82 -27.22 4.52
N ARG A 253 -3.00 -26.10 5.20
CA ARG A 253 -1.95 -25.32 5.84
C ARG A 253 -2.34 -25.02 7.27
N ASN A 254 -1.35 -25.13 8.16
CA ASN A 254 -1.52 -24.83 9.58
C ASN A 254 -0.67 -23.60 9.95
N THR A 255 -1.18 -22.78 10.84
CA THR A 255 -0.41 -21.65 11.38
C THR A 255 0.77 -22.15 12.20
N LYS A 256 1.87 -21.42 12.13
CA LYS A 256 2.94 -21.56 13.12
C LYS A 256 2.56 -20.71 14.32
N PRO A 257 2.67 -21.23 15.57
CA PRO A 257 2.40 -20.41 16.74
C PRO A 257 3.36 -19.22 16.79
N LEU A 258 2.82 -18.01 16.89
CA LEU A 258 3.60 -16.76 17.02
C LEU A 258 4.47 -16.76 18.28
N ARG A 259 4.07 -17.51 19.29
CA ARG A 259 4.84 -17.71 20.52
C ARG A 259 5.06 -19.20 20.75
N PRO A 260 6.23 -19.75 20.45
CA PRO A 260 6.51 -21.19 20.57
C PRO A 260 6.27 -21.79 21.97
N LYS A 261 6.25 -20.94 23.00
CA LYS A 261 6.03 -21.34 24.41
C LYS A 261 4.62 -21.07 24.93
N SER A 262 3.69 -20.61 24.09
CA SER A 262 2.32 -20.39 24.52
C SER A 262 1.62 -21.71 24.79
N LYS A 263 1.13 -21.89 26.02
CA LYS A 263 0.31 -23.03 26.41
C LYS A 263 -1.19 -22.81 26.12
N ARG A 264 -1.57 -21.66 25.57
CA ARG A 264 -2.97 -21.36 25.27
C ARG A 264 -3.36 -21.99 23.93
N PRO A 265 -4.51 -22.67 23.88
CA PRO A 265 -5.03 -23.14 22.61
C PRO A 265 -5.28 -21.96 21.67
N THR A 266 -5.02 -22.17 20.42
CA THR A 266 -5.41 -21.31 19.32
C THR A 266 -6.93 -21.36 19.16
N SER A 267 -7.53 -20.46 18.35
CA SER A 267 -8.99 -20.39 18.19
C SER A 267 -9.63 -21.71 17.68
N GLY A 268 -8.84 -22.56 17.02
CA GLY A 268 -9.30 -23.79 16.41
C GLY A 268 -10.12 -23.58 15.13
N ASP A 269 -10.26 -22.32 14.69
CA ASP A 269 -11.04 -21.98 13.51
C ASP A 269 -10.35 -22.48 12.22
N THR A 270 -11.15 -22.92 11.27
CA THR A 270 -10.66 -23.40 9.98
C THR A 270 -11.22 -22.54 8.85
N LEU A 271 -10.34 -21.91 8.08
CA LEU A 271 -10.70 -21.21 6.85
C LEU A 271 -10.88 -22.24 5.73
N LYS A 272 -12.07 -22.31 5.15
CA LYS A 272 -12.36 -23.17 4.01
C LYS A 272 -12.59 -22.29 2.77
N SER A 273 -11.86 -22.57 1.71
CA SER A 273 -12.02 -21.87 0.43
C SER A 273 -12.15 -22.88 -0.71
N THR A 274 -12.99 -22.53 -1.68
CA THR A 274 -13.16 -23.32 -2.90
C THR A 274 -12.63 -22.50 -4.06
N PRO A 275 -11.55 -22.92 -4.71
CA PRO A 275 -10.96 -22.24 -5.85
C PRO A 275 -11.80 -22.41 -7.11
N ASN A 276 -11.39 -21.72 -8.19
CA ASN A 276 -12.00 -21.90 -9.49
C ASN A 276 -11.80 -23.32 -10.01
N LYS A 277 -12.75 -23.79 -10.84
CA LYS A 277 -12.64 -25.13 -11.45
C LYS A 277 -11.36 -25.26 -12.29
N GLY A 278 -10.61 -26.32 -12.01
CA GLY A 278 -9.45 -26.70 -12.82
C GLY A 278 -8.11 -26.09 -12.43
N GLU A 279 -8.02 -25.46 -11.27
CA GLU A 279 -6.73 -25.03 -10.71
C GLU A 279 -5.80 -26.24 -10.43
N SER A 280 -4.50 -26.00 -10.54
CA SER A 280 -3.46 -26.99 -10.25
C SER A 280 -3.22 -27.10 -8.74
N GLN A 281 -2.53 -28.16 -8.30
CA GLN A 281 -2.11 -28.29 -6.90
C GLN A 281 -1.22 -27.13 -6.45
N GLU A 282 -0.38 -26.59 -7.34
CA GLU A 282 0.49 -25.45 -7.06
C GLU A 282 -0.32 -24.19 -6.79
N GLU A 283 -1.33 -23.90 -7.62
CA GLU A 283 -2.25 -22.76 -7.43
C GLU A 283 -3.01 -22.87 -6.10
N ILE A 284 -3.51 -24.06 -5.80
CA ILE A 284 -4.26 -24.32 -4.55
C ILE A 284 -3.37 -24.19 -3.31
N ASN A 285 -2.10 -24.63 -3.41
CA ASN A 285 -1.13 -24.46 -2.34
C ASN A 285 -0.84 -22.97 -2.09
N ALA A 286 -0.56 -22.22 -3.14
CA ALA A 286 -0.27 -20.80 -3.03
C ALA A 286 -1.45 -20.01 -2.43
N ARG A 287 -2.70 -20.36 -2.80
CA ARG A 287 -3.90 -19.77 -2.20
C ARG A 287 -4.05 -20.08 -0.72
N ALA A 288 -3.76 -21.33 -0.32
CA ALA A 288 -3.86 -21.72 1.07
C ALA A 288 -2.82 -20.98 1.92
N ASP A 289 -1.60 -20.84 1.40
CA ASP A 289 -0.53 -20.09 2.05
C ASP A 289 -0.88 -18.59 2.16
N ALA A 290 -1.41 -17.98 1.10
CA ALA A 290 -1.87 -16.59 1.09
C ALA A 290 -2.98 -16.33 2.10
N ALA A 291 -4.05 -17.12 2.04
CA ALA A 291 -5.21 -16.97 2.93
C ALA A 291 -4.83 -17.10 4.41
N LEU A 292 -3.87 -17.97 4.72
CA LEU A 292 -3.39 -18.14 6.08
C LEU A 292 -2.52 -16.96 6.53
N SER A 293 -1.65 -16.44 5.64
CA SER A 293 -0.82 -15.28 5.90
C SER A 293 -1.67 -14.04 6.18
N ASP A 294 -2.64 -13.76 5.33
CA ASP A 294 -3.55 -12.61 5.48
C ASP A 294 -4.29 -12.67 6.82
N ALA A 295 -4.81 -13.84 7.18
CA ALA A 295 -5.50 -14.03 8.45
C ALA A 295 -4.58 -13.85 9.68
N GLN A 296 -3.29 -14.17 9.54
CA GLN A 296 -2.30 -13.93 10.60
C GLN A 296 -1.92 -12.45 10.73
N GLU A 297 -1.82 -11.73 9.61
CA GLU A 297 -1.58 -10.29 9.61
C GLU A 297 -2.72 -9.53 10.31
N GLU A 298 -3.97 -9.92 10.06
CA GLU A 298 -5.13 -9.34 10.76
C GLU A 298 -5.14 -9.63 12.27
N ARG A 299 -4.50 -10.69 12.71
CA ARG A 299 -4.45 -11.05 14.12
C ARG A 299 -3.73 -10.02 14.96
N CYS A 300 -2.54 -9.60 14.54
CA CYS A 300 -1.74 -8.64 15.28
C CYS A 300 -1.64 -7.35 14.46
N ALA A 301 -2.43 -6.38 14.83
CA ALA A 301 -2.47 -5.08 14.19
C ALA A 301 -2.32 -3.96 15.21
N GLY A 302 -1.83 -2.81 14.78
CA GLY A 302 -1.64 -1.67 15.67
C GLY A 302 -1.43 -0.37 14.92
N SER A 303 -1.30 0.67 15.69
CA SER A 303 -0.91 2.00 15.22
C SER A 303 0.18 2.57 16.11
N ILE A 304 1.09 3.29 15.48
CA ILE A 304 2.18 3.99 16.14
C ILE A 304 2.15 5.42 15.64
N THR A 305 2.23 6.38 16.57
CA THR A 305 2.36 7.79 16.24
C THR A 305 3.72 8.28 16.71
N VAL A 306 4.48 8.84 15.80
CA VAL A 306 5.82 9.40 16.04
C VAL A 306 5.90 10.79 15.42
N PHE A 307 6.93 11.53 15.76
CA PHE A 307 7.31 12.70 14.96
C PHE A 307 7.61 12.27 13.52
N GLY A 308 7.29 13.11 12.56
CA GLY A 308 7.40 12.76 11.14
C GLY A 308 8.81 12.24 10.78
N ASN A 309 8.84 11.13 10.07
CA ASN A 309 10.05 10.56 9.50
C ASN A 309 9.81 10.25 8.03
N VAL A 310 10.33 11.11 7.17
CA VAL A 310 10.13 11.07 5.71
C VAL A 310 10.81 9.89 5.01
N LEU A 311 11.60 9.10 5.73
CA LEU A 311 12.32 7.95 5.18
C LEU A 311 11.57 6.62 5.33
N VAL A 312 10.48 6.61 6.10
CA VAL A 312 9.66 5.41 6.31
C VAL A 312 8.58 5.34 5.25
N VAL A 313 8.52 4.21 4.54
CA VAL A 313 7.52 3.94 3.51
C VAL A 313 6.79 2.63 3.78
N ALA A 314 5.57 2.51 3.28
CA ALA A 314 4.76 1.31 3.45
C ALA A 314 5.46 0.05 2.89
N GLY A 315 5.38 -1.06 3.60
CA GLY A 315 6.07 -2.33 3.28
C GLY A 315 7.42 -2.51 3.94
N GLN A 316 7.91 -1.53 4.67
CA GLN A 316 9.13 -1.68 5.46
C GLN A 316 8.86 -2.31 6.83
N VAL A 317 9.86 -2.99 7.35
CA VAL A 317 9.82 -3.58 8.69
C VAL A 317 10.31 -2.57 9.72
N ILE A 318 9.53 -2.39 10.79
CA ILE A 318 9.88 -1.57 11.95
C ILE A 318 9.92 -2.50 13.15
N GLU A 319 10.96 -2.38 13.98
CA GLU A 319 11.09 -3.15 15.21
C GLU A 319 10.81 -2.27 16.43
N LEU A 320 9.95 -2.72 17.33
CA LEU A 320 9.73 -2.14 18.65
C LEU A 320 10.48 -2.98 19.69
N ARG A 321 11.37 -2.37 20.47
CA ARG A 321 12.16 -3.02 21.51
C ARG A 321 11.81 -2.54 22.89
#